data_363509727d3b7fbf1d9b8abdecfd2280
#
_entry.id   363509727d3b7fbf1d9b8abdecfd2280
#
_cell.length_a   1.000
_cell.length_b   1.000
_cell.length_c   1.000
_cell.angle_alpha   90.00
_cell.angle_beta   90.00
_cell.angle_gamma   90.00
#
_symmetry.space_group_name_H-M   'P 1'
#
loop_
_entity.id
_entity.type
_entity.pdbx_description
1 polymer ?
#
loop_
_entity_poly.entity_id
_entity_poly.type
_entity_poly.pdbx_seq_one_letter_code
_entity_poly.pdbx_strand_id
1 'polypeptide(L)'
;MNSRQDTLTEQDTPRTPAPGVGWEEFSRELVAFFASIKLAMFLFLFIAITATIGTVIQQGERPETYIQEYGEEAYRWFLRLGFTDVYHTWWFTSLLGLLCVNSLTCFYKRFPAVWRSMKQDKVSVSLAFIKGMKQQTEVTLPGTKESIAQQMAQHYVAKGYRVLAKNEGGEVTLYATKGVMGRVGAHMAHLSATVIVLGGLLGSYYGFQEFGVCLEGQTYHIPRGNFDLKVEKFWIDYH
;
A
#
# COMPACT_ATOMS: atom_id res chain seq x y z
N MET A 1 -74.09 -20.22 -22.06
CA MET A 1 -74.22 -19.49 -20.80
C MET A 1 -72.81 -19.07 -20.39
N ASN A 2 -72.60 -17.90 -20.62
CA ASN A 2 -71.76 -16.79 -20.27
C ASN A 2 -70.79 -17.04 -19.10
N SER A 3 -69.53 -16.99 -19.41
CA SER A 3 -68.46 -16.70 -18.45
C SER A 3 -67.70 -15.49 -18.96
N ARG A 4 -67.89 -14.38 -18.29
CA ARG A 4 -67.18 -13.11 -18.52
C ARG A 4 -65.73 -13.26 -18.10
N GLN A 5 -64.84 -12.93 -19.01
CA GLN A 5 -63.46 -12.66 -18.76
C GLN A 5 -63.34 -11.27 -18.11
N ASP A 6 -62.91 -11.25 -16.84
CA ASP A 6 -62.44 -10.02 -16.21
C ASP A 6 -60.95 -9.81 -16.53
N THR A 7 -60.71 -8.96 -17.51
CA THR A 7 -59.38 -8.43 -17.79
C THR A 7 -59.04 -7.41 -16.72
N LEU A 8 -58.22 -7.77 -15.79
CA LEU A 8 -57.60 -6.83 -14.84
C LEU A 8 -56.59 -5.99 -15.62
N THR A 9 -56.89 -4.73 -15.77
CA THR A 9 -56.00 -3.69 -16.23
C THR A 9 -54.86 -3.52 -15.23
N GLU A 10 -53.67 -3.93 -15.63
CA GLU A 10 -52.42 -3.65 -14.94
C GLU A 10 -52.22 -2.13 -14.92
N GLN A 11 -52.43 -1.52 -13.77
CA GLN A 11 -52.21 -0.10 -13.54
C GLN A 11 -50.71 0.17 -13.69
N ASP A 12 -50.41 0.91 -14.75
CA ASP A 12 -49.10 1.49 -15.02
C ASP A 12 -48.76 2.51 -13.91
N THR A 13 -48.13 2.05 -12.87
CA THR A 13 -47.61 2.93 -11.83
C THR A 13 -46.44 3.70 -12.42
N PRO A 14 -46.48 5.04 -12.38
CA PRO A 14 -45.38 5.84 -12.90
C PRO A 14 -44.09 5.47 -12.11
N ARG A 15 -43.08 4.99 -12.82
CA ARG A 15 -41.75 4.76 -12.29
C ARG A 15 -41.23 6.09 -11.75
N THR A 16 -41.21 6.24 -10.45
CA THR A 16 -40.50 7.34 -9.81
C THR A 16 -39.06 7.36 -10.35
N PRO A 17 -38.56 8.51 -10.84
CA PRO A 17 -37.18 8.62 -11.26
C PRO A 17 -36.29 8.22 -10.08
N ALA A 18 -35.31 7.38 -10.34
CA ALA A 18 -34.34 6.93 -9.36
C ALA A 18 -33.75 8.16 -8.67
N PRO A 19 -33.62 8.17 -7.32
CA PRO A 19 -33.01 9.27 -6.61
C PRO A 19 -31.61 9.50 -7.18
N GLY A 20 -31.30 10.75 -7.50
CA GLY A 20 -29.99 11.13 -8.01
C GLY A 20 -28.89 10.53 -7.15
N VAL A 21 -27.78 10.14 -7.76
CA VAL A 21 -26.61 9.51 -7.10
C VAL A 21 -26.32 10.29 -5.82
N GLY A 22 -26.70 9.72 -4.68
CA GLY A 22 -26.54 10.39 -3.39
C GLY A 22 -25.05 10.52 -3.05
N TRP A 23 -24.68 11.54 -2.29
CA TRP A 23 -23.29 11.74 -1.81
C TRP A 23 -22.66 10.47 -1.25
N GLU A 24 -23.44 9.58 -0.66
CA GLU A 24 -22.98 8.31 -0.12
C GLU A 24 -22.57 7.30 -1.21
N GLU A 25 -23.27 7.31 -2.34
CA GLU A 25 -22.95 6.43 -3.46
C GLU A 25 -21.70 6.91 -4.20
N PHE A 26 -21.62 8.21 -4.45
CA PHE A 26 -20.45 8.86 -5.04
C PHE A 26 -19.19 8.67 -4.16
N SER A 27 -19.30 8.85 -2.85
CA SER A 27 -18.18 8.64 -1.93
C SER A 27 -17.71 7.19 -1.89
N ARG A 28 -18.63 6.22 -1.97
CA ARG A 28 -18.29 4.79 -2.05
C ARG A 28 -17.55 4.44 -3.34
N GLU A 29 -17.98 4.99 -4.46
CA GLU A 29 -17.31 4.80 -5.75
C GLU A 29 -15.92 5.42 -5.77
N LEU A 30 -15.76 6.65 -5.27
CA LEU A 30 -14.45 7.29 -5.11
C LEU A 30 -13.50 6.45 -4.26
N VAL A 31 -13.96 6.01 -3.08
CA VAL A 31 -13.15 5.16 -2.21
C VAL A 31 -12.85 3.81 -2.88
N ALA A 32 -13.76 3.27 -3.71
CA ALA A 32 -13.51 2.04 -4.47
C ALA A 32 -12.45 2.26 -5.56
N PHE A 33 -12.50 3.37 -6.27
CA PHE A 33 -11.51 3.76 -7.27
C PHE A 33 -10.12 3.93 -6.64
N PHE A 34 -10.00 4.74 -5.57
CA PHE A 34 -8.73 4.94 -4.87
C PHE A 34 -8.21 3.70 -4.15
N ALA A 35 -9.04 2.72 -3.82
CA ALA A 35 -8.60 1.44 -3.27
C ALA A 35 -8.27 0.39 -4.34
N SER A 36 -8.21 0.78 -5.61
CA SER A 36 -7.97 -0.14 -6.73
C SER A 36 -6.48 -0.51 -6.83
N ILE A 37 -6.20 -1.81 -6.89
CA ILE A 37 -4.85 -2.32 -7.16
C ILE A 37 -4.40 -1.94 -8.58
N LYS A 38 -5.34 -1.86 -9.54
CA LYS A 38 -5.02 -1.46 -10.91
C LYS A 38 -4.48 -0.03 -10.93
N LEU A 39 -5.11 0.89 -10.19
CA LEU A 39 -4.63 2.26 -10.05
C LEU A 39 -3.22 2.29 -9.45
N ALA A 40 -2.96 1.51 -8.38
CA ALA A 40 -1.62 1.41 -7.80
C ALA A 40 -0.57 0.96 -8.83
N MET A 41 -0.88 -0.07 -9.61
CA MET A 41 0.03 -0.58 -10.66
C MET A 41 0.35 0.48 -11.71
N PHE A 42 -0.66 1.22 -12.18
CA PHE A 42 -0.45 2.32 -13.13
C PHE A 42 0.42 3.43 -12.51
N LEU A 43 0.13 3.84 -11.28
CA LEU A 43 0.91 4.86 -10.59
C LEU A 43 2.36 4.43 -10.42
N PHE A 44 2.61 3.19 -9.98
CA PHE A 44 3.97 2.65 -9.86
C PHE A 44 4.71 2.64 -11.21
N LEU A 45 4.04 2.22 -12.29
CA LEU A 45 4.63 2.21 -13.62
C LEU A 45 5.03 3.63 -14.06
N PHE A 46 4.13 4.61 -13.92
CA PHE A 46 4.41 5.99 -14.27
C PHE A 46 5.53 6.60 -13.41
N ILE A 47 5.51 6.37 -12.10
CA ILE A 47 6.55 6.84 -11.20
C ILE A 47 7.89 6.19 -11.56
N ALA A 48 7.93 4.89 -11.87
CA ALA A 48 9.15 4.21 -12.28
C ALA A 48 9.73 4.78 -13.57
N ILE A 49 8.89 5.01 -14.59
CA ILE A 49 9.33 5.62 -15.86
C ILE A 49 9.89 7.03 -15.60
N THR A 50 9.17 7.85 -14.87
CA THR A 50 9.56 9.23 -14.61
C THR A 50 10.78 9.32 -13.70
N ALA A 51 10.91 8.45 -12.70
CA ALA A 51 12.10 8.34 -11.87
C ALA A 51 13.33 7.89 -12.68
N THR A 52 13.14 6.99 -13.65
CA THR A 52 14.23 6.60 -14.57
C THR A 52 14.71 7.79 -15.38
N ILE A 53 13.80 8.61 -15.92
CA ILE A 53 14.16 9.85 -16.64
C ILE A 53 14.95 10.78 -15.70
N GLY A 54 14.46 10.99 -14.48
CA GLY A 54 15.13 11.82 -13.47
C GLY A 54 16.50 11.29 -13.00
N THR A 55 16.76 9.99 -13.19
CA THR A 55 18.06 9.38 -12.86
C THR A 55 19.04 9.46 -14.04
N VAL A 56 18.54 9.33 -15.26
CA VAL A 56 19.37 9.38 -16.49
C VAL A 56 19.80 10.83 -16.80
N ILE A 57 18.88 11.77 -16.66
CA ILE A 57 19.17 13.20 -16.84
C ILE A 57 19.73 13.75 -15.53
N GLN A 58 20.93 14.32 -15.56
CA GLN A 58 21.51 14.99 -14.39
C GLN A 58 20.54 16.07 -13.87
N GLN A 59 20.33 16.13 -12.57
CA GLN A 59 19.35 17.05 -12.01
C GLN A 59 20.04 18.29 -11.42
N GLY A 60 19.45 19.46 -11.65
CA GLY A 60 19.92 20.71 -11.05
C GLY A 60 21.24 21.25 -11.59
N GLU A 61 21.69 20.79 -12.75
CA GLU A 61 22.92 21.27 -13.39
C GLU A 61 22.72 22.65 -14.07
N ARG A 62 23.84 23.27 -14.47
CA ARG A 62 23.80 24.55 -15.17
C ARG A 62 23.28 24.40 -16.59
N PRO A 63 22.62 25.43 -17.14
CA PRO A 63 22.09 25.42 -18.51
C PRO A 63 23.13 25.02 -19.56
N GLU A 64 24.37 25.49 -19.38
CA GLU A 64 25.47 25.23 -20.33
C GLU A 64 25.81 23.74 -20.42
N THR A 65 25.74 23.01 -19.29
CA THR A 65 26.00 21.58 -19.23
C THR A 65 24.97 20.80 -20.08
N TYR A 66 23.69 21.12 -19.92
CA TYR A 66 22.62 20.50 -20.71
C TYR A 66 22.74 20.80 -22.20
N ILE A 67 23.06 22.04 -22.56
CA ILE A 67 23.21 22.43 -23.96
C ILE A 67 24.40 21.73 -24.62
N GLN A 68 25.51 21.57 -23.89
CA GLN A 68 26.70 20.85 -24.39
C GLN A 68 26.42 19.35 -24.58
N GLU A 69 25.67 18.73 -23.67
CA GLU A 69 25.45 17.29 -23.67
C GLU A 69 24.28 16.88 -24.59
N TYR A 70 23.19 17.61 -24.58
CA TYR A 70 21.94 17.24 -25.26
C TYR A 70 21.56 18.19 -26.42
N GLY A 71 22.19 19.35 -26.53
CA GLY A 71 21.85 20.38 -27.50
C GLY A 71 20.73 21.31 -27.04
N GLU A 72 20.63 22.50 -27.69
CA GLU A 72 19.71 23.57 -27.28
C GLU A 72 18.24 23.20 -27.42
N GLU A 73 17.86 22.44 -28.46
CA GLU A 73 16.46 22.03 -28.65
C GLU A 73 16.01 21.03 -27.58
N ALA A 74 16.84 20.04 -27.25
CA ALA A 74 16.52 19.09 -26.18
C ALA A 74 16.41 19.78 -24.82
N TYR A 75 17.33 20.73 -24.53
CA TYR A 75 17.27 21.51 -23.31
C TYR A 75 15.97 22.34 -23.17
N ARG A 76 15.48 22.94 -24.25
CA ARG A 76 14.17 23.63 -24.25
C ARG A 76 13.00 22.71 -23.91
N TRP A 77 13.04 21.46 -24.40
CA TRP A 77 12.03 20.47 -24.04
C TRP A 77 12.18 20.03 -22.58
N PHE A 78 13.40 19.85 -22.09
CA PHE A 78 13.65 19.49 -20.69
C PHE A 78 13.10 20.55 -19.74
N LEU A 79 13.29 21.83 -20.04
CA LEU A 79 12.72 22.92 -19.25
C LEU A 79 11.18 22.91 -19.26
N ARG A 80 10.56 22.73 -20.42
CA ARG A 80 9.09 22.71 -20.54
C ARG A 80 8.45 21.57 -19.76
N LEU A 81 9.09 20.41 -19.76
CA LEU A 81 8.60 19.19 -19.09
C LEU A 81 9.08 19.10 -17.62
N GLY A 82 10.03 19.94 -17.22
CA GLY A 82 10.62 19.92 -15.89
C GLY A 82 11.63 18.78 -15.71
N PHE A 83 12.22 18.27 -16.76
CA PHE A 83 13.17 17.14 -16.70
C PHE A 83 14.52 17.50 -16.10
N THR A 84 14.82 18.79 -15.95
CA THR A 84 16.00 19.29 -15.24
C THR A 84 15.86 19.23 -13.71
N ASP A 85 14.61 19.11 -13.21
CA ASP A 85 14.31 18.96 -11.78
C ASP A 85 13.01 18.14 -11.61
N VAL A 86 13.05 16.89 -12.09
CA VAL A 86 11.89 15.97 -12.12
C VAL A 86 11.23 15.83 -10.76
N TYR A 87 12.04 15.66 -9.72
CA TYR A 87 11.56 15.31 -8.38
C TYR A 87 10.77 16.43 -7.69
N HIS A 88 10.95 17.69 -8.11
CA HIS A 88 10.21 18.85 -7.59
C HIS A 88 9.11 19.32 -8.53
N THR A 89 8.90 18.66 -9.67
CA THR A 89 7.80 19.02 -10.58
C THR A 89 6.44 18.76 -9.94
N TRP A 90 5.48 19.62 -10.25
CA TRP A 90 4.11 19.51 -9.73
C TRP A 90 3.43 18.20 -10.12
N TRP A 91 3.69 17.68 -11.34
CA TRP A 91 3.10 16.45 -11.82
C TRP A 91 3.72 15.22 -11.14
N PHE A 92 5.04 15.18 -10.88
CA PHE A 92 5.69 14.08 -10.17
C PHE A 92 5.26 14.03 -8.70
N THR A 93 5.24 15.18 -8.02
CA THR A 93 4.78 15.26 -6.62
C THR A 93 3.29 14.91 -6.51
N SER A 94 2.47 15.25 -7.53
CA SER A 94 1.06 14.83 -7.58
C SER A 94 0.90 13.32 -7.75
N LEU A 95 1.72 12.65 -8.58
CA LEU A 95 1.73 11.20 -8.70
C LEU A 95 2.08 10.51 -7.38
N LEU A 96 3.10 11.02 -6.67
CA LEU A 96 3.47 10.51 -5.34
C LEU A 96 2.33 10.74 -4.32
N GLY A 97 1.74 11.92 -4.30
CA GLY A 97 0.58 12.22 -3.45
C GLY A 97 -0.61 11.29 -3.73
N LEU A 98 -0.91 11.06 -5.01
CA LEU A 98 -1.95 10.14 -5.43
C LEU A 98 -1.67 8.68 -5.02
N LEU A 99 -0.41 8.26 -5.10
CA LEU A 99 0.03 6.95 -4.61
C LEU A 99 -0.17 6.82 -3.09
N CYS A 100 0.15 7.88 -2.32
CA CYS A 100 -0.11 7.90 -0.88
C CYS A 100 -1.60 7.77 -0.56
N VAL A 101 -2.47 8.52 -1.25
CA VAL A 101 -3.92 8.42 -1.09
C VAL A 101 -4.42 7.01 -1.43
N ASN A 102 -3.95 6.43 -2.54
CA ASN A 102 -4.29 5.07 -2.92
C ASN A 102 -3.85 4.06 -1.84
N SER A 103 -2.60 4.15 -1.38
CA SER A 103 -2.04 3.25 -0.35
C SER A 103 -2.81 3.34 0.97
N LEU A 104 -3.09 4.54 1.46
CA LEU A 104 -3.86 4.77 2.69
C LEU A 104 -5.30 4.25 2.56
N THR A 105 -5.94 4.46 1.40
CA THR A 105 -7.30 3.98 1.16
C THR A 105 -7.34 2.44 1.10
N CYS A 106 -6.35 1.83 0.46
CA CYS A 106 -6.18 0.37 0.46
C CYS A 106 -5.97 -0.18 1.87
N PHE A 107 -5.11 0.48 2.66
CA PHE A 107 -4.87 0.11 4.05
C PHE A 107 -6.16 0.18 4.86
N TYR A 108 -6.86 1.32 4.81
CA TYR A 108 -8.11 1.51 5.56
C TYR A 108 -9.17 0.46 5.24
N LYS A 109 -9.34 0.09 3.96
CA LYS A 109 -10.32 -0.93 3.55
C LYS A 109 -9.94 -2.35 3.96
N ARG A 110 -8.67 -2.71 3.87
CA ARG A 110 -8.21 -4.11 4.02
C ARG A 110 -7.78 -4.46 5.44
N PHE A 111 -7.19 -3.51 6.15
CA PHE A 111 -6.66 -3.73 7.50
C PHE A 111 -7.71 -4.26 8.50
N PRO A 112 -8.97 -3.79 8.56
CA PRO A 112 -9.96 -4.32 9.48
C PRO A 112 -10.29 -5.80 9.27
N ALA A 113 -10.25 -6.26 8.01
CA ALA A 113 -10.47 -7.69 7.70
C ALA A 113 -9.29 -8.55 8.18
N VAL A 114 -8.05 -8.07 7.97
CA VAL A 114 -6.84 -8.74 8.47
C VAL A 114 -6.84 -8.77 9.99
N TRP A 115 -7.16 -7.66 10.64
CA TRP A 115 -7.25 -7.55 12.10
C TRP A 115 -8.28 -8.51 12.68
N ARG A 116 -9.47 -8.60 12.07
CA ARG A 116 -10.49 -9.57 12.46
C ARG A 116 -10.00 -11.02 12.26
N SER A 117 -9.31 -11.30 11.16
CA SER A 117 -8.79 -12.64 10.89
C SER A 117 -7.73 -13.11 11.90
N MET A 118 -7.07 -12.17 12.59
CA MET A 118 -6.13 -12.48 13.67
C MET A 118 -6.83 -12.81 15.00
N LYS A 119 -8.00 -12.17 15.24
CA LYS A 119 -8.78 -12.37 16.46
C LYS A 119 -9.76 -13.53 16.37
N GLN A 120 -10.24 -13.84 15.14
CA GLN A 120 -11.19 -14.92 14.92
C GLN A 120 -10.46 -16.23 14.63
N ASP A 121 -10.55 -17.12 15.59
CA ASP A 121 -10.10 -18.50 15.44
C ASP A 121 -11.20 -19.29 14.71
N LYS A 122 -11.02 -19.52 13.41
CA LYS A 122 -11.94 -20.35 12.62
C LYS A 122 -11.58 -21.82 12.82
N VAL A 123 -12.19 -22.45 13.81
CA VAL A 123 -12.01 -23.89 14.10
C VAL A 123 -12.94 -24.77 13.24
N SER A 124 -13.97 -24.19 12.62
CA SER A 124 -14.90 -24.92 11.78
C SER A 124 -14.43 -24.96 10.34
N VAL A 125 -13.88 -26.10 9.93
CA VAL A 125 -13.41 -26.34 8.57
C VAL A 125 -14.13 -27.61 8.07
N SER A 126 -14.80 -27.55 6.92
CA SER A 126 -15.45 -28.72 6.36
C SER A 126 -14.44 -29.74 5.84
N LEU A 127 -14.75 -31.03 5.95
CA LEU A 127 -13.92 -32.11 5.40
C LEU A 127 -13.67 -31.93 3.89
N ALA A 128 -14.65 -31.40 3.14
CA ALA A 128 -14.50 -31.07 1.73
C ALA A 128 -13.41 -30.03 1.47
N PHE A 129 -13.28 -29.02 2.36
CA PHE A 129 -12.22 -28.03 2.28
C PHE A 129 -10.85 -28.66 2.54
N ILE A 130 -10.73 -29.53 3.55
CA ILE A 130 -9.47 -30.23 3.87
C ILE A 130 -9.04 -31.11 2.68
N LYS A 131 -9.97 -31.85 2.09
CA LYS A 131 -9.71 -32.71 0.89
C LYS A 131 -9.34 -31.90 -0.35
N GLY A 132 -9.69 -30.61 -0.41
CA GLY A 132 -9.31 -29.69 -1.51
C GLY A 132 -7.94 -29.03 -1.30
N MET A 133 -7.28 -29.24 -0.18
CA MET A 133 -5.94 -28.66 0.06
C MET A 133 -4.88 -29.38 -0.79
N LYS A 134 -3.93 -28.60 -1.33
CA LYS A 134 -2.80 -29.15 -2.12
C LYS A 134 -1.83 -30.01 -1.28
N GLN A 135 -1.74 -29.72 0.00
CA GLN A 135 -0.90 -30.46 0.94
C GLN A 135 -1.80 -31.11 1.98
N GLN A 136 -2.02 -32.40 1.83
CA GLN A 136 -2.80 -33.23 2.74
C GLN A 136 -2.12 -34.58 2.91
N THR A 137 -2.24 -35.14 4.10
CA THR A 137 -1.75 -36.46 4.42
C THR A 137 -2.82 -37.18 5.25
N GLU A 138 -3.12 -38.42 4.92
CA GLU A 138 -4.02 -39.29 5.67
C GLU A 138 -3.18 -40.35 6.36
N VAL A 139 -3.36 -40.48 7.66
CA VAL A 139 -2.60 -41.45 8.48
C VAL A 139 -3.54 -42.13 9.44
N THR A 140 -3.44 -43.45 9.52
CA THR A 140 -4.18 -44.28 10.47
C THR A 140 -3.32 -44.50 11.71
N LEU A 141 -3.80 -44.07 12.88
CA LEU A 141 -3.10 -44.18 14.14
C LEU A 141 -3.89 -45.09 15.10
N PRO A 142 -3.22 -45.94 15.90
CA PRO A 142 -3.88 -46.72 16.93
C PRO A 142 -4.23 -45.86 18.13
N GLY A 143 -5.45 -45.98 18.66
CA GLY A 143 -5.91 -45.25 19.85
C GLY A 143 -7.29 -44.62 19.70
N THR A 144 -7.75 -43.95 20.78
CA THR A 144 -9.01 -43.22 20.73
C THR A 144 -8.78 -41.82 20.14
N LYS A 145 -9.81 -41.26 19.48
CA LYS A 145 -9.77 -39.95 18.82
C LYS A 145 -9.32 -38.87 19.78
N GLU A 146 -9.79 -38.90 21.02
CA GLU A 146 -9.49 -37.93 22.08
C GLU A 146 -8.04 -38.02 22.52
N SER A 147 -7.51 -39.22 22.72
CA SER A 147 -6.11 -39.44 23.12
C SER A 147 -5.14 -38.94 22.04
N ILE A 148 -5.42 -39.25 20.77
CA ILE A 148 -4.61 -38.82 19.62
C ILE A 148 -4.67 -37.30 19.49
N ALA A 149 -5.86 -36.71 19.61
CA ALA A 149 -6.04 -35.26 19.53
C ALA A 149 -5.28 -34.56 20.64
N GLN A 150 -5.30 -35.07 21.86
CA GLN A 150 -4.58 -34.51 22.99
C GLN A 150 -3.05 -34.58 22.80
N GLN A 151 -2.52 -35.70 22.34
CA GLN A 151 -1.10 -35.86 22.04
C GLN A 151 -0.65 -34.91 20.93
N MET A 152 -1.42 -34.80 19.86
CA MET A 152 -1.14 -33.86 18.78
C MET A 152 -1.18 -32.42 19.26
N ALA A 153 -2.18 -32.05 20.06
CA ALA A 153 -2.30 -30.71 20.61
C ALA A 153 -1.07 -30.35 21.48
N GLN A 154 -0.65 -31.26 22.38
CA GLN A 154 0.53 -31.08 23.20
C GLN A 154 1.82 -30.93 22.37
N HIS A 155 1.96 -31.75 21.33
CA HIS A 155 3.09 -31.67 20.43
C HIS A 155 3.19 -30.32 19.72
N TYR A 156 2.08 -29.81 19.20
CA TYR A 156 2.05 -28.51 18.54
C TYR A 156 2.25 -27.35 19.52
N VAL A 157 1.69 -27.42 20.73
CA VAL A 157 1.92 -26.42 21.78
C VAL A 157 3.40 -26.38 22.17
N ALA A 158 4.06 -27.52 22.32
CA ALA A 158 5.49 -27.60 22.61
C ALA A 158 6.37 -26.96 21.51
N LYS A 159 5.89 -26.98 20.25
CA LYS A 159 6.53 -26.28 19.12
C LYS A 159 6.17 -24.79 19.01
N GLY A 160 5.42 -24.24 19.97
CA GLY A 160 5.03 -22.83 20.00
C GLY A 160 3.85 -22.48 19.08
N TYR A 161 2.99 -23.46 18.73
CA TYR A 161 1.74 -23.21 18.05
C TYR A 161 0.63 -22.91 19.07
N ARG A 162 -0.25 -21.99 18.72
CA ARG A 162 -1.55 -21.84 19.39
C ARG A 162 -2.49 -22.91 18.85
N VAL A 163 -3.00 -23.76 19.71
CA VAL A 163 -3.87 -24.89 19.33
C VAL A 163 -5.26 -24.67 19.86
N LEU A 164 -6.27 -24.84 19.01
CA LEU A 164 -7.68 -24.86 19.34
C LEU A 164 -8.28 -26.17 18.93
N ALA A 165 -9.03 -26.77 19.81
CA ALA A 165 -9.74 -28.03 19.57
C ALA A 165 -11.25 -27.78 19.52
N LYS A 166 -11.94 -28.37 18.56
CA LYS A 166 -13.39 -28.38 18.45
C LYS A 166 -13.87 -29.81 18.26
N ASN A 167 -14.88 -30.22 19.03
CA ASN A 167 -15.53 -31.52 18.90
C ASN A 167 -16.94 -31.28 18.35
N GLU A 168 -17.21 -31.77 17.15
CA GLU A 168 -18.52 -31.67 16.49
C GLU A 168 -18.85 -33.01 15.81
N GLY A 169 -20.05 -33.53 16.12
CA GLY A 169 -20.55 -34.73 15.45
C GLY A 169 -19.69 -35.99 15.66
N GLY A 170 -18.93 -36.10 16.76
CA GLY A 170 -18.03 -37.23 17.02
C GLY A 170 -16.68 -37.11 16.30
N GLU A 171 -16.39 -36.01 15.64
CA GLU A 171 -15.10 -35.71 15.04
C GLU A 171 -14.40 -34.63 15.84
N VAL A 172 -13.07 -34.77 16.05
CA VAL A 172 -12.23 -33.79 16.74
C VAL A 172 -11.38 -33.05 15.71
N THR A 173 -11.65 -31.76 15.56
CA THR A 173 -10.86 -30.88 14.68
C THR A 173 -9.86 -30.09 15.51
N LEU A 174 -8.58 -30.18 15.14
CA LEU A 174 -7.50 -29.38 15.75
C LEU A 174 -7.06 -28.30 14.74
N TYR A 175 -7.02 -27.07 15.21
CA TYR A 175 -6.53 -25.94 14.45
C TYR A 175 -5.28 -25.38 15.14
N ALA A 176 -4.12 -25.56 14.52
CA ALA A 176 -2.84 -25.09 15.05
C ALA A 176 -2.30 -23.94 14.20
N THR A 177 -2.02 -22.79 14.82
CA THR A 177 -1.48 -21.61 14.15
C THR A 177 -0.23 -21.09 14.81
N LYS A 178 0.70 -20.60 13.97
CA LYS A 178 1.93 -19.95 14.44
C LYS A 178 2.22 -18.73 13.54
N GLY A 179 2.77 -17.66 14.15
CA GLY A 179 3.19 -16.49 13.39
C GLY A 179 2.05 -15.63 12.85
N VAL A 180 0.91 -15.56 13.53
CA VAL A 180 -0.30 -14.80 13.11
C VAL A 180 0.03 -13.32 12.82
N MET A 181 1.01 -12.75 13.53
CA MET A 181 1.49 -11.37 13.31
C MET A 181 2.06 -11.16 11.89
N GLY A 182 2.57 -12.21 11.24
CA GLY A 182 3.05 -12.11 9.86
C GLY A 182 1.98 -11.66 8.86
N ARG A 183 0.68 -11.86 9.17
CA ARG A 183 -0.43 -11.39 8.33
C ARG A 183 -0.52 -9.86 8.25
N VAL A 184 -0.01 -9.15 9.25
CA VAL A 184 0.02 -7.68 9.31
C VAL A 184 1.24 -7.13 8.60
N GLY A 185 2.31 -7.92 8.43
CA GLY A 185 3.60 -7.48 7.91
C GLY A 185 3.51 -6.73 6.59
N ALA A 186 2.79 -7.26 5.60
CA ALA A 186 2.60 -6.60 4.31
C ALA A 186 1.90 -5.23 4.45
N HIS A 187 0.90 -5.12 5.33
CA HIS A 187 0.18 -3.87 5.57
C HIS A 187 1.06 -2.83 6.27
N MET A 188 1.92 -3.28 7.19
CA MET A 188 2.90 -2.41 7.85
C MET A 188 3.96 -1.92 6.88
N ALA A 189 4.45 -2.78 5.98
CA ALA A 189 5.39 -2.38 4.94
C ALA A 189 4.81 -1.28 4.02
N HIS A 190 3.56 -1.43 3.56
CA HIS A 190 2.89 -0.40 2.77
C HIS A 190 2.70 0.91 3.53
N LEU A 191 2.31 0.83 4.80
CA LEU A 191 2.16 2.02 5.65
C LEU A 191 3.50 2.73 5.85
N SER A 192 4.57 1.99 6.13
CA SER A 192 5.92 2.54 6.30
C SER A 192 6.41 3.23 5.02
N ALA A 193 6.23 2.60 3.87
CA ALA A 193 6.57 3.21 2.57
C ALA A 193 5.79 4.51 2.35
N THR A 194 4.49 4.53 2.69
CA THR A 194 3.66 5.73 2.58
C THR A 194 4.17 6.85 3.49
N VAL A 195 4.55 6.54 4.73
CA VAL A 195 5.11 7.53 5.67
C VAL A 195 6.43 8.10 5.15
N ILE A 196 7.31 7.26 4.57
CA ILE A 196 8.57 7.71 3.96
C ILE A 196 8.30 8.67 2.80
N VAL A 197 7.38 8.33 1.90
CA VAL A 197 7.03 9.21 0.76
C VAL A 197 6.43 10.52 1.24
N LEU A 198 5.52 10.49 2.22
CA LEU A 198 4.96 11.71 2.82
C LEU A 198 6.04 12.57 3.47
N GLY A 199 7.00 11.95 4.18
CA GLY A 199 8.16 12.66 4.72
C GLY A 199 9.00 13.32 3.64
N GLY A 200 9.25 12.62 2.53
CA GLY A 200 9.94 13.18 1.36
C GLY A 200 9.20 14.37 0.72
N LEU A 201 7.87 14.25 0.55
CA LEU A 201 7.03 15.34 0.04
C LEU A 201 7.06 16.58 0.96
N LEU A 202 6.97 16.37 2.27
CA LEU A 202 7.07 17.45 3.24
C LEU A 202 8.46 18.08 3.22
N GLY A 203 9.51 17.27 3.14
CA GLY A 203 10.89 17.76 3.00
C GLY A 203 11.11 18.53 1.70
N SER A 204 10.50 18.11 0.60
CA SER A 204 10.56 18.84 -0.68
C SER A 204 9.84 20.18 -0.62
N TYR A 205 8.75 20.28 0.13
CA TYR A 205 7.97 21.51 0.24
C TYR A 205 8.51 22.52 1.27
N TYR A 206 8.92 22.02 2.45
CA TYR A 206 9.40 22.85 3.56
C TYR A 206 10.92 22.90 3.67
N GLY A 207 11.62 21.96 3.02
CA GLY A 207 13.07 21.93 2.99
C GLY A 207 13.65 23.07 2.16
N PHE A 208 14.89 23.39 2.42
CA PHE A 208 15.66 24.31 1.59
C PHE A 208 17.07 23.77 1.37
N GLN A 209 17.64 24.12 0.25
CA GLN A 209 19.04 23.87 -0.08
C GLN A 209 19.69 25.23 -0.30
N GLU A 210 20.86 25.41 0.29
CA GLU A 210 21.67 26.61 0.14
C GLU A 210 23.06 26.17 -0.33
N PHE A 211 23.56 26.82 -1.38
CA PHE A 211 24.89 26.60 -1.88
C PHE A 211 25.75 27.83 -1.55
N GLY A 212 26.84 27.61 -0.84
CA GLY A 212 27.76 28.65 -0.50
C GLY A 212 29.20 28.16 -0.40
N VAL A 213 30.15 29.02 -0.63
CA VAL A 213 31.57 28.76 -0.38
C VAL A 213 31.91 29.27 0.99
N CYS A 214 32.34 28.37 1.88
CA CYS A 214 32.79 28.76 3.22
C CYS A 214 34.24 28.29 3.40
N LEU A 215 35.14 29.22 3.59
CA LEU A 215 36.56 28.91 3.85
C LEU A 215 36.77 28.61 5.33
N GLU A 216 37.89 27.96 5.63
CA GLU A 216 38.30 27.64 7.00
C GLU A 216 38.37 28.91 7.85
N GLY A 217 37.77 28.91 9.02
CA GLY A 217 37.66 30.05 9.93
C GLY A 217 36.55 31.05 9.61
N GLN A 218 35.87 30.94 8.47
CA GLN A 218 34.77 31.83 8.09
C GLN A 218 33.42 31.33 8.61
N THR A 219 32.52 32.30 8.82
CA THR A 219 31.12 32.05 9.17
C THR A 219 30.25 32.41 7.98
N TYR A 220 29.39 31.44 7.55
CA TYR A 220 28.43 31.62 6.49
C TYR A 220 27.02 31.67 7.09
N HIS A 221 26.35 32.82 6.89
CA HIS A 221 24.97 32.99 7.33
C HIS A 221 24.00 32.31 6.35
N ILE A 222 23.14 31.47 6.86
CA ILE A 222 22.09 30.78 6.08
C ILE A 222 20.76 31.50 6.27
N PRO A 223 20.32 32.35 5.31
CA PRO A 223 19.20 33.27 5.50
C PRO A 223 17.86 32.51 5.73
N ARG A 224 17.62 31.45 4.97
CA ARG A 224 16.39 30.66 5.09
C ARG A 224 16.27 29.84 6.38
N GLY A 225 17.43 29.41 6.93
CA GLY A 225 17.47 28.68 8.19
C GLY A 225 17.61 29.59 9.41
N ASN A 226 17.97 30.85 9.19
CA ASN A 226 18.29 31.86 10.23
C ASN A 226 19.28 31.33 11.27
N PHE A 227 20.36 30.70 10.79
CA PHE A 227 21.48 30.26 11.60
C PHE A 227 22.80 30.46 10.85
N ASP A 228 23.90 30.53 11.63
CA ASP A 228 25.24 30.71 11.12
C ASP A 228 26.01 29.37 11.15
N LEU A 229 26.66 29.02 10.03
CA LEU A 229 27.55 27.89 9.92
C LEU A 229 29.00 28.39 9.94
N LYS A 230 29.78 27.96 10.91
CA LYS A 230 31.20 28.24 10.98
C LYS A 230 32.01 26.99 10.68
N VAL A 231 32.91 27.07 9.69
CA VAL A 231 33.86 26.00 9.40
C VAL A 231 35.13 26.24 10.23
N GLU A 232 35.31 25.48 11.30
CA GLU A 232 36.48 25.67 12.18
C GLU A 232 37.74 25.08 11.56
N LYS A 233 37.66 23.90 10.98
CA LYS A 233 38.77 23.20 10.35
C LYS A 233 38.26 22.23 9.30
N PHE A 234 39.01 22.12 8.21
CA PHE A 234 38.75 21.16 7.12
C PHE A 234 40.00 20.28 6.90
N TRP A 235 39.83 18.97 6.89
CA TRP A 235 40.90 18.03 6.57
C TRP A 235 40.36 16.89 5.70
N ILE A 236 41.22 16.31 4.90
CA ILE A 236 40.92 15.13 4.08
C ILE A 236 41.88 14.03 4.51
N ASP A 237 41.32 12.92 5.00
CA ASP A 237 42.07 11.69 5.24
C ASP A 237 42.09 10.85 3.96
N TYR A 238 43.28 10.57 3.45
CA TYR A 238 43.47 9.68 2.31
C TYR A 238 43.68 8.26 2.84
N HIS A 239 42.83 7.33 2.43
CA HIS A 239 42.98 5.91 2.69
C HIS A 239 43.56 5.19 1.47
#